data_02b3de2217b98f0212190e51b284ec4a
#
_entry.id   02b3de2217b98f0212190e51b284ec4a
#
_cell.length_a   1.000
_cell.length_b   1.000
_cell.length_c   1.000
_cell.angle_alpha   90.00
_cell.angle_beta   90.00
_cell.angle_gamma   90.00
#
_symmetry.space_group_name_H-M   'P 1'
#
loop_
_entity.id
_entity.type
_entity.pdbx_description
1 polymer ?
#
loop_
_entity_poly.entity_id
_entity_poly.type
_entity_poly.pdbx_seq_one_letter_code
_entity_poly.pdbx_strand_id
1 'polypeptide(L)'
;EFKTPISTISLAAQMLGDPAVGKSPAMFKHISTVINDETKRLRFQVEKVLQMSMFDRQKATLKRKEIDVNELIKGVVSTFALKVESHGGKIESDLEAQDAVIFADEMHITNVIFNLMDNAVKYKRDEETMLLKVQTWNDSGKLMIAIQDNGIGIKKENLKKIFDKFYRVHTGNLHDVKGFGLGLAYVKKIVTDHKGTIRAESEVNVGTKFIIALPLLKN
;
A
#
# COMPACT_ATOMS: atom_id res chain seq x y z
N GLU A 1 -4.56 13.04 -11.33
CA GLU A 1 -3.27 12.92 -10.65
C GLU A 1 -2.06 12.80 -11.62
N PHE A 2 -2.20 12.22 -12.83
CA PHE A 2 -1.12 12.23 -13.85
C PHE A 2 -0.75 13.62 -14.35
N LYS A 3 -1.69 14.56 -14.32
CA LYS A 3 -1.49 15.91 -14.89
C LYS A 3 -0.42 16.71 -14.14
N THR A 4 -0.38 16.57 -12.80
CA THR A 4 0.59 17.30 -11.95
C THR A 4 2.04 16.92 -12.25
N PRO A 5 2.46 15.63 -12.21
CA PRO A 5 3.83 15.26 -12.50
C PRO A 5 4.23 15.59 -13.96
N ILE A 6 3.29 15.44 -14.90
CA ILE A 6 3.56 15.81 -16.31
C ILE A 6 3.83 17.33 -16.43
N SER A 7 3.01 18.17 -15.78
CA SER A 7 3.20 19.62 -15.81
C SER A 7 4.52 20.03 -15.14
N THR A 8 4.89 19.40 -14.01
CA THR A 8 6.15 19.66 -13.33
C THR A 8 7.36 19.28 -14.19
N ILE A 9 7.31 18.10 -14.83
CA ILE A 9 8.37 17.67 -15.77
C ILE A 9 8.48 18.63 -16.96
N SER A 10 7.36 19.05 -17.55
CA SER A 10 7.35 19.99 -18.67
C SER A 10 7.94 21.33 -18.27
N LEU A 11 7.58 21.88 -17.12
CA LEU A 11 8.13 23.14 -16.62
C LEU A 11 9.65 23.03 -16.35
N ALA A 12 10.05 21.96 -15.69
CA ALA A 12 11.46 21.70 -15.40
C ALA A 12 12.28 21.53 -16.69
N ALA A 13 11.74 20.85 -17.71
CA ALA A 13 12.36 20.70 -19.02
C ALA A 13 12.49 22.05 -19.76
N GLN A 14 11.49 22.93 -19.68
CA GLN A 14 11.57 24.28 -20.23
C GLN A 14 12.68 25.11 -19.56
N MET A 15 12.82 25.00 -18.22
CA MET A 15 13.88 25.68 -17.49
C MET A 15 15.28 25.22 -17.89
N LEU A 16 15.49 23.97 -18.32
CA LEU A 16 16.77 23.49 -18.84
C LEU A 16 17.20 24.21 -20.15
N GLY A 17 16.24 24.75 -20.91
CA GLY A 17 16.50 25.55 -22.10
C GLY A 17 17.00 26.97 -21.82
N ASP A 18 16.95 27.43 -20.58
CA ASP A 18 17.44 28.75 -20.18
C ASP A 18 18.99 28.76 -20.11
N PRO A 19 19.67 29.63 -20.86
CA PRO A 19 21.13 29.76 -20.83
C PRO A 19 21.70 30.04 -19.43
N ALA A 20 20.92 30.63 -18.53
CA ALA A 20 21.33 30.90 -17.15
C ALA A 20 21.48 29.59 -16.35
N VAL A 21 20.65 28.60 -16.61
CA VAL A 21 20.72 27.28 -15.96
C VAL A 21 21.98 26.54 -16.37
N GLY A 22 22.38 26.62 -17.66
CA GLY A 22 23.61 26.01 -18.15
C GLY A 22 24.88 26.56 -17.50
N LYS A 23 24.83 27.77 -16.92
CA LYS A 23 25.92 28.40 -16.19
C LYS A 23 25.95 28.06 -14.68
N SER A 24 24.93 27.39 -14.16
CA SER A 24 24.82 27.00 -12.75
C SER A 24 24.71 25.50 -12.58
N PRO A 25 25.82 24.78 -12.28
CA PRO A 25 25.80 23.32 -12.06
C PRO A 25 24.82 22.88 -10.95
N ALA A 26 24.66 23.69 -9.91
CA ALA A 26 23.73 23.43 -8.82
C ALA A 26 22.26 23.46 -9.30
N MET A 27 21.90 24.46 -10.11
CA MET A 27 20.56 24.62 -10.66
C MET A 27 20.24 23.52 -11.68
N PHE A 28 21.19 23.19 -12.55
CA PHE A 28 21.07 22.05 -13.48
C PHE A 28 20.84 20.73 -12.75
N LYS A 29 21.65 20.45 -11.69
CA LYS A 29 21.48 19.26 -10.85
C LYS A 29 20.11 19.22 -10.18
N HIS A 30 19.66 20.35 -9.62
CA HIS A 30 18.33 20.43 -8.97
C HIS A 30 17.20 20.10 -9.97
N ILE A 31 17.18 20.75 -11.13
CA ILE A 31 16.15 20.54 -12.16
C ILE A 31 16.18 19.09 -12.67
N SER A 32 17.36 18.53 -12.91
CA SER A 32 17.50 17.12 -13.31
C SER A 32 16.97 16.15 -12.25
N THR A 33 17.18 16.45 -10.96
CA THR A 33 16.63 15.67 -9.86
C THR A 33 15.11 15.72 -9.84
N VAL A 34 14.51 16.90 -9.99
CA VAL A 34 13.06 17.07 -10.05
C VAL A 34 12.45 16.25 -11.19
N ILE A 35 13.03 16.32 -12.41
CA ILE A 35 12.56 15.53 -13.56
C ILE A 35 12.63 14.03 -13.25
N ASN A 36 13.75 13.55 -12.70
CA ASN A 36 13.95 12.15 -12.40
C ASN A 36 12.94 11.63 -11.36
N ASP A 37 12.71 12.39 -10.30
CA ASP A 37 11.82 12.01 -9.23
C ASP A 37 10.34 12.01 -9.67
N GLU A 38 9.91 13.02 -10.44
CA GLU A 38 8.56 13.02 -11.00
C GLU A 38 8.36 11.94 -12.07
N THR A 39 9.40 11.60 -12.83
CA THR A 39 9.36 10.48 -13.79
C THR A 39 9.22 9.14 -13.08
N LYS A 40 9.97 8.89 -11.99
CA LYS A 40 9.81 7.68 -11.15
C LYS A 40 8.40 7.61 -10.56
N ARG A 41 7.89 8.72 -10.10
CA ARG A 41 6.54 8.83 -9.56
C ARG A 41 5.47 8.52 -10.60
N LEU A 42 5.60 9.09 -11.79
CA LEU A 42 4.68 8.83 -12.92
C LEU A 42 4.70 7.34 -13.32
N ARG A 43 5.89 6.74 -13.46
CA ARG A 43 6.04 5.31 -13.74
C ARG A 43 5.31 4.45 -12.71
N PHE A 44 5.50 4.72 -11.42
CA PHE A 44 4.82 4.01 -10.35
C PHE A 44 3.29 4.13 -10.41
N GLN A 45 2.77 5.31 -10.78
CA GLN A 45 1.34 5.54 -10.98
C GLN A 45 0.80 4.74 -12.17
N VAL A 46 1.51 4.74 -13.30
CA VAL A 46 1.14 3.97 -14.49
C VAL A 46 1.14 2.47 -14.20
N GLU A 47 2.17 1.95 -13.53
CA GLU A 47 2.23 0.54 -13.13
C GLU A 47 1.04 0.14 -12.25
N LYS A 48 0.65 0.98 -11.28
CA LYS A 48 -0.54 0.73 -10.44
C LYS A 48 -1.83 0.68 -11.25
N VAL A 49 -2.02 1.60 -12.20
CA VAL A 49 -3.22 1.60 -13.06
C VAL A 49 -3.22 0.40 -14.01
N LEU A 50 -2.07 0.03 -14.56
CA LEU A 50 -1.93 -1.15 -15.40
C LEU A 50 -2.22 -2.43 -14.62
N GLN A 51 -1.69 -2.58 -13.40
CA GLN A 51 -2.02 -3.70 -12.52
C GLN A 51 -3.53 -3.80 -12.30
N MET A 52 -4.19 -2.67 -12.06
CA MET A 52 -5.63 -2.62 -11.86
C MET A 52 -6.41 -2.97 -13.14
N SER A 53 -6.00 -2.45 -14.30
CA SER A 53 -6.61 -2.75 -15.61
C SER A 53 -6.44 -4.22 -16.01
N MET A 54 -5.30 -4.83 -15.72
CA MET A 54 -5.09 -6.28 -15.91
C MET A 54 -6.02 -7.12 -15.04
N PHE A 55 -6.40 -6.59 -13.86
CA PHE A 55 -7.32 -7.24 -12.93
C PHE A 55 -8.80 -7.16 -13.34
N ASP A 56 -9.20 -6.09 -14.04
CA ASP A 56 -10.55 -5.96 -14.58
C ASP A 56 -10.82 -6.90 -15.78
N ARG A 57 -9.80 -7.33 -16.46
CA ARG A 57 -9.92 -8.42 -17.45
C ARG A 57 -10.05 -9.73 -16.68
N GLN A 58 -11.22 -10.36 -16.69
CA GLN A 58 -11.63 -11.60 -16.02
C GLN A 58 -10.70 -12.83 -16.24
N LYS A 59 -9.51 -12.67 -16.79
CA LYS A 59 -8.58 -13.72 -17.20
C LYS A 59 -7.12 -13.48 -16.78
N ALA A 60 -6.84 -12.67 -15.78
CA ALA A 60 -5.49 -12.68 -15.22
C ALA A 60 -5.28 -14.07 -14.56
N THR A 61 -4.51 -14.92 -15.20
CA THR A 61 -4.17 -16.24 -14.68
C THR A 61 -3.26 -16.04 -13.47
N LEU A 62 -3.81 -16.20 -12.26
CA LEU A 62 -3.01 -16.17 -11.04
C LEU A 62 -2.00 -17.33 -11.07
N LYS A 63 -0.73 -17.02 -10.88
CA LYS A 63 0.34 -18.02 -10.76
C LYS A 63 0.42 -18.53 -9.33
N ARG A 64 -0.54 -19.37 -8.95
CA ARG A 64 -0.64 -19.90 -7.59
C ARG A 64 0.39 -21.01 -7.37
N LYS A 65 1.01 -20.96 -6.21
CA LYS A 65 1.89 -21.99 -5.66
C LYS A 65 1.71 -22.09 -4.15
N GLU A 66 2.27 -23.09 -3.54
CA GLU A 66 2.36 -23.15 -2.08
C GLU A 66 3.29 -22.06 -1.58
N ILE A 67 2.82 -21.27 -0.64
CA ILE A 67 3.59 -20.20 -0.02
C ILE A 67 3.40 -20.23 1.50
N ASP A 68 4.49 -20.10 2.24
CA ASP A 68 4.46 -19.82 3.67
C ASP A 68 4.28 -18.32 3.89
N VAL A 69 3.12 -17.95 4.43
CA VAL A 69 2.74 -16.55 4.62
C VAL A 69 3.53 -15.91 5.76
N ASN A 70 3.93 -16.67 6.79
CA ASN A 70 4.76 -16.13 7.86
C ASN A 70 6.13 -15.71 7.31
N GLU A 71 6.77 -16.53 6.48
CA GLU A 71 8.05 -16.20 5.84
C GLU A 71 7.89 -15.02 4.87
N LEU A 72 6.81 -14.99 4.08
CA LEU A 72 6.51 -13.86 3.21
C LEU A 72 6.37 -12.55 3.99
N ILE A 73 5.60 -12.57 5.10
CA ILE A 73 5.41 -11.38 5.96
C ILE A 73 6.73 -10.93 6.57
N LYS A 74 7.58 -11.84 7.07
CA LYS A 74 8.91 -11.49 7.59
C LYS A 74 9.74 -10.73 6.55
N GLY A 75 9.75 -11.20 5.29
CA GLY A 75 10.44 -10.53 4.19
C GLY A 75 9.89 -9.13 3.90
N VAL A 76 8.56 -8.98 3.87
CA VAL A 76 7.91 -7.67 3.67
C VAL A 76 8.20 -6.72 4.83
N VAL A 77 8.05 -7.17 6.07
CA VAL A 77 8.34 -6.37 7.28
C VAL A 77 9.78 -5.89 7.27
N SER A 78 10.75 -6.76 6.99
CA SER A 78 12.16 -6.38 6.91
C SER A 78 12.42 -5.28 5.88
N THR A 79 11.80 -5.40 4.69
CA THR A 79 11.94 -4.40 3.63
C THR A 79 11.24 -3.08 3.99
N PHE A 80 10.13 -3.15 4.72
CA PHE A 80 9.31 -1.99 5.05
C PHE A 80 9.79 -1.25 6.31
N ALA A 81 10.60 -1.91 7.16
CA ALA A 81 11.07 -1.36 8.43
C ALA A 81 11.76 -0.01 8.27
N LEU A 82 12.68 0.11 7.31
CA LEU A 82 13.38 1.37 7.03
C LEU A 82 12.42 2.53 6.69
N LYS A 83 11.32 2.21 5.99
CA LYS A 83 10.31 3.22 5.66
C LYS A 83 9.55 3.69 6.90
N VAL A 84 9.18 2.78 7.80
CA VAL A 84 8.49 3.11 9.04
C VAL A 84 9.40 3.89 9.98
N GLU A 85 10.65 3.46 10.14
CA GLU A 85 11.68 4.13 10.94
C GLU A 85 11.95 5.56 10.45
N SER A 86 12.03 5.77 9.13
CA SER A 86 12.21 7.11 8.54
C SER A 86 11.05 8.07 8.84
N HIS A 87 9.88 7.55 9.24
CA HIS A 87 8.72 8.30 9.71
C HIS A 87 8.59 8.32 11.25
N GLY A 88 9.64 7.91 11.96
CA GLY A 88 9.67 7.88 13.43
C GLY A 88 8.80 6.78 14.05
N GLY A 89 8.45 5.74 13.28
CA GLY A 89 7.57 4.67 13.71
C GLY A 89 8.29 3.37 14.10
N LYS A 90 7.49 2.39 14.54
CA LYS A 90 7.92 1.02 14.88
C LYS A 90 7.01 0.00 14.22
N ILE A 91 7.57 -1.17 13.88
CA ILE A 91 6.79 -2.35 13.45
C ILE A 91 6.95 -3.44 14.52
N GLU A 92 5.83 -4.00 14.94
CA GLU A 92 5.77 -5.20 15.76
C GLU A 92 5.18 -6.34 14.92
N SER A 93 5.79 -7.51 14.96
CA SER A 93 5.30 -8.69 14.27
C SER A 93 5.12 -9.85 15.24
N ASP A 94 3.93 -10.42 15.23
CA ASP A 94 3.49 -11.52 16.08
C ASP A 94 2.87 -12.60 15.20
N LEU A 95 3.72 -13.50 14.71
CA LEU A 95 3.35 -14.48 13.67
C LEU A 95 3.13 -15.85 14.30
N GLU A 96 1.96 -16.02 14.96
CA GLU A 96 1.63 -17.21 15.76
C GLU A 96 0.88 -18.29 14.98
N ALA A 97 0.57 -18.09 13.68
CA ALA A 97 -0.06 -19.13 12.89
C ALA A 97 0.87 -20.34 12.76
N GLN A 98 0.42 -21.50 13.27
CA GLN A 98 1.15 -22.76 13.16
C GLN A 98 1.04 -23.33 11.74
N ASP A 99 -0.15 -23.21 11.16
CA ASP A 99 -0.41 -23.54 9.75
C ASP A 99 -0.42 -22.23 8.95
N ALA A 100 0.68 -21.92 8.28
CA ALA A 100 0.82 -20.68 7.50
C ALA A 100 0.90 -20.90 6.00
N VAL A 101 0.78 -22.17 5.52
CA VAL A 101 0.89 -22.51 4.10
C VAL A 101 -0.46 -22.40 3.40
N ILE A 102 -0.49 -21.62 2.32
CA ILE A 102 -1.66 -21.44 1.47
C ILE A 102 -1.30 -21.63 -0.01
N PHE A 103 -2.30 -21.94 -0.87
CA PHE A 103 -2.13 -21.99 -2.31
C PHE A 103 -2.49 -20.64 -2.95
N ALA A 104 -1.48 -19.80 -3.20
CA ALA A 104 -1.69 -18.43 -3.59
C ALA A 104 -0.63 -17.91 -4.58
N ASP A 105 -0.93 -16.78 -5.20
CA ASP A 105 0.03 -16.00 -6.00
C ASP A 105 0.86 -15.11 -5.07
N GLU A 106 2.13 -15.49 -4.89
CA GLU A 106 3.05 -14.84 -3.96
C GLU A 106 3.20 -13.34 -4.22
N MET A 107 3.35 -12.93 -5.48
CA MET A 107 3.49 -11.52 -5.85
C MET A 107 2.26 -10.72 -5.45
N HIS A 108 1.08 -11.28 -5.69
CA HIS A 108 -0.16 -10.59 -5.36
C HIS A 108 -0.42 -10.53 -3.85
N ILE A 109 -0.13 -11.60 -3.09
CA ILE A 109 -0.22 -11.57 -1.62
C ILE A 109 0.79 -10.59 -1.03
N THR A 110 2.03 -10.57 -1.52
CA THR A 110 3.05 -9.57 -1.14
C THR A 110 2.52 -8.15 -1.34
N ASN A 111 1.93 -7.86 -2.50
CA ASN A 111 1.36 -6.55 -2.81
C ASN A 111 0.15 -6.20 -1.92
N VAL A 112 -0.65 -7.18 -1.50
CA VAL A 112 -1.75 -6.99 -0.52
C VAL A 112 -1.19 -6.48 0.81
N ILE A 113 -0.19 -7.18 1.37
CA ILE A 113 0.45 -6.80 2.64
C ILE A 113 1.07 -5.40 2.51
N PHE A 114 1.81 -5.17 1.41
CA PHE A 114 2.47 -3.88 1.15
C PHE A 114 1.47 -2.72 1.06
N ASN A 115 0.31 -2.90 0.39
CA ASN A 115 -0.72 -1.87 0.29
C ASN A 115 -1.31 -1.51 1.65
N LEU A 116 -1.54 -2.49 2.53
CA LEU A 116 -2.09 -2.24 3.87
C LEU A 116 -1.06 -1.52 4.75
N MET A 117 0.21 -1.95 4.72
CA MET A 117 1.29 -1.28 5.46
C MET A 117 1.55 0.14 4.94
N ASP A 118 1.48 0.36 3.61
CA ASP A 118 1.62 1.69 3.01
C ASP A 118 0.49 2.64 3.41
N ASN A 119 -0.74 2.12 3.56
CA ASN A 119 -1.85 2.89 4.11
C ASN A 119 -1.59 3.32 5.56
N ALA A 120 -1.04 2.44 6.40
CA ALA A 120 -0.69 2.79 7.78
C ALA A 120 0.30 3.97 7.84
N VAL A 121 1.32 4.00 6.98
CA VAL A 121 2.26 5.13 6.89
C VAL A 121 1.58 6.41 6.39
N LYS A 122 0.69 6.30 5.40
CA LYS A 122 0.00 7.45 4.80
C LYS A 122 -0.99 8.13 5.74
N TYR A 123 -1.62 7.35 6.60
CA TYR A 123 -2.68 7.81 7.48
C TYR A 123 -2.25 7.84 8.95
N LYS A 124 -0.94 7.93 9.20
CA LYS A 124 -0.39 8.13 10.54
C LYS A 124 -0.88 9.44 11.15
N ARG A 125 -0.90 9.53 12.47
CA ARG A 125 -1.06 10.79 13.20
C ARG A 125 0.30 11.45 13.37
N ASP A 126 0.34 12.79 13.25
CA ASP A 126 1.59 13.52 13.38
C ASP A 126 2.02 13.72 14.84
N GLU A 127 1.05 13.69 15.77
CA GLU A 127 1.27 13.90 17.20
C GLU A 127 1.74 12.64 17.94
N GLU A 128 1.72 11.49 17.31
CA GLU A 128 2.08 10.22 17.95
C GLU A 128 3.11 9.41 17.16
N THR A 129 3.94 8.69 17.91
CA THR A 129 4.83 7.69 17.29
C THR A 129 3.99 6.64 16.56
N MET A 130 4.22 6.48 15.27
CA MET A 130 3.54 5.49 14.47
C MET A 130 3.85 4.08 14.97
N LEU A 131 2.82 3.30 15.24
CA LEU A 131 2.92 1.88 15.56
C LEU A 131 2.18 1.06 14.51
N LEU A 132 2.90 0.15 13.87
CA LEU A 132 2.36 -0.81 12.92
C LEU A 132 2.50 -2.22 13.50
N LYS A 133 1.39 -2.93 13.69
CA LYS A 133 1.38 -4.29 14.21
C LYS A 133 0.90 -5.27 13.15
N VAL A 134 1.68 -6.34 12.92
CA VAL A 134 1.36 -7.41 11.98
C VAL A 134 1.23 -8.72 12.74
N GLN A 135 0.09 -9.39 12.60
CA GLN A 135 -0.20 -10.61 13.32
C GLN A 135 -0.71 -11.70 12.39
N THR A 136 -0.39 -12.96 12.71
CA THR A 136 -1.00 -14.13 12.07
C THR A 136 -1.45 -15.13 13.14
N TRP A 137 -2.56 -15.81 12.88
CA TRP A 137 -3.06 -16.92 13.70
C TRP A 137 -3.94 -17.83 12.85
N ASN A 138 -4.29 -19.00 13.38
CA ASN A 138 -5.25 -19.88 12.74
C ASN A 138 -6.62 -19.76 13.44
N ASP A 139 -7.67 -19.69 12.63
CA ASP A 139 -9.05 -19.70 13.11
C ASP A 139 -9.95 -20.46 12.13
N SER A 140 -10.68 -21.45 12.65
CA SER A 140 -11.72 -22.21 11.91
C SER A 140 -11.24 -22.72 10.54
N GLY A 141 -10.01 -23.27 10.48
CA GLY A 141 -9.40 -23.82 9.26
C GLY A 141 -8.95 -22.76 8.23
N LYS A 142 -8.72 -21.55 8.69
CA LYS A 142 -8.21 -20.43 7.89
C LYS A 142 -6.96 -19.83 8.53
N LEU A 143 -6.10 -19.33 7.67
CA LEU A 143 -5.03 -18.42 8.07
C LEU A 143 -5.62 -17.00 8.20
N MET A 144 -5.45 -16.43 9.37
CA MET A 144 -5.82 -15.06 9.67
C MET A 144 -4.58 -14.18 9.64
N ILE A 145 -4.69 -13.02 8.99
CA ILE A 145 -3.63 -12.00 8.94
C ILE A 145 -4.24 -10.68 9.38
N ALA A 146 -3.65 -10.04 10.38
CA ALA A 146 -4.05 -8.70 10.79
C ALA A 146 -2.92 -7.70 10.60
N ILE A 147 -3.27 -6.53 10.07
CA ILE A 147 -2.38 -5.37 9.97
C ILE A 147 -3.09 -4.22 10.64
N GLN A 148 -2.50 -3.72 11.73
CA GLN A 148 -3.09 -2.70 12.59
C GLN A 148 -2.14 -1.51 12.70
N ASP A 149 -2.70 -0.31 12.59
CA ASP A 149 -2.03 0.96 12.83
C ASP A 149 -2.71 1.74 13.97
N ASN A 150 -2.00 2.72 14.51
CA ASN A 150 -2.52 3.71 15.46
C ASN A 150 -2.75 5.07 14.78
N GLY A 151 -3.13 5.06 13.50
CA GLY A 151 -3.34 6.27 12.70
C GLY A 151 -4.65 7.02 13.01
N ILE A 152 -5.06 7.87 12.06
CA ILE A 152 -6.26 8.73 12.19
C ILE A 152 -7.57 7.95 12.31
N GLY A 153 -7.59 6.67 11.95
CA GLY A 153 -8.80 5.85 11.95
C GLY A 153 -9.80 6.23 10.84
N ILE A 154 -10.91 5.49 10.81
CA ILE A 154 -11.94 5.59 9.77
C ILE A 154 -13.32 5.64 10.43
N LYS A 155 -14.18 6.56 10.01
CA LYS A 155 -15.57 6.64 10.49
C LYS A 155 -16.36 5.40 10.06
N LYS A 156 -17.24 4.91 10.94
CA LYS A 156 -18.06 3.70 10.70
C LYS A 156 -18.83 3.72 9.38
N GLU A 157 -19.33 4.86 8.97
CA GLU A 157 -20.07 5.07 7.71
C GLU A 157 -19.23 4.80 6.46
N ASN A 158 -17.90 4.92 6.57
CA ASN A 158 -16.96 4.74 5.46
C ASN A 158 -16.39 3.32 5.38
N LEU A 159 -16.43 2.51 6.46
CA LEU A 159 -15.78 1.19 6.53
C LEU A 159 -16.17 0.22 5.42
N LYS A 160 -17.41 0.28 4.95
CA LYS A 160 -17.85 -0.55 3.81
C LYS A 160 -17.39 0.01 2.47
N LYS A 161 -17.29 1.34 2.35
CA LYS A 161 -16.99 2.05 1.11
C LYS A 161 -15.50 2.14 0.80
N ILE A 162 -14.61 2.02 1.81
CA ILE A 162 -13.15 2.11 1.60
C ILE A 162 -12.60 1.07 0.63
N PHE A 163 -13.34 -0.01 0.37
CA PHE A 163 -12.98 -1.05 -0.58
C PHE A 163 -13.54 -0.80 -2.00
N ASP A 164 -14.32 0.26 -2.19
CA ASP A 164 -14.87 0.62 -3.50
C ASP A 164 -13.78 1.31 -4.34
N LYS A 165 -13.81 1.06 -5.65
CA LYS A 165 -12.86 1.69 -6.59
C LYS A 165 -13.03 3.20 -6.56
N PHE A 166 -11.89 3.92 -6.53
CA PHE A 166 -11.81 5.39 -6.52
C PHE A 166 -12.40 6.07 -5.27
N TYR A 167 -12.89 5.28 -4.30
CA TYR A 167 -13.40 5.85 -3.07
C TYR A 167 -12.27 6.38 -2.19
N ARG A 168 -12.47 7.57 -1.67
CA ARG A 168 -11.56 8.23 -0.72
C ARG A 168 -12.39 8.91 0.35
N VAL A 169 -11.97 8.77 1.61
CA VAL A 169 -12.53 9.54 2.72
C VAL A 169 -12.03 10.98 2.58
N HIS A 170 -12.96 11.94 2.49
CA HIS A 170 -12.62 13.36 2.48
C HIS A 170 -12.26 13.77 3.92
N THR A 171 -10.99 13.93 4.20
CA THR A 171 -10.44 14.33 5.50
C THR A 171 -10.07 15.82 5.52
N GLY A 172 -10.99 16.69 5.14
CA GLY A 172 -10.87 18.16 5.22
C GLY A 172 -9.54 18.73 4.73
N ASN A 173 -8.58 18.93 5.62
CA ASN A 173 -7.29 19.57 5.34
C ASN A 173 -6.15 18.62 4.94
N LEU A 174 -6.35 17.30 4.85
CA LEU A 174 -5.34 16.34 4.37
C LEU A 174 -5.31 16.30 2.82
N HIS A 175 -5.08 17.45 2.19
CA HIS A 175 -4.92 17.56 0.73
C HIS A 175 -3.68 16.82 0.18
N ASP A 176 -2.77 16.36 1.04
CA ASP A 176 -1.49 15.76 0.63
C ASP A 176 -1.43 14.23 0.62
N VAL A 177 -2.48 13.53 1.01
CA VAL A 177 -2.46 12.06 0.91
C VAL A 177 -2.62 11.62 -0.54
N LYS A 178 -1.50 11.38 -1.22
CA LYS A 178 -1.46 10.98 -2.63
C LYS A 178 -1.99 9.55 -2.83
N GLY A 179 -2.96 9.36 -3.74
CA GLY A 179 -3.46 8.02 -4.10
C GLY A 179 -4.77 8.04 -4.84
N PHE A 180 -4.99 7.05 -5.74
CA PHE A 180 -6.16 6.97 -6.63
C PHE A 180 -7.40 6.34 -5.99
N GLY A 181 -7.36 5.91 -4.72
CA GLY A 181 -8.45 5.14 -4.11
C GLY A 181 -8.57 3.72 -4.67
N LEU A 182 -7.47 3.15 -5.19
CA LEU A 182 -7.45 1.83 -5.83
C LEU A 182 -6.82 0.75 -4.95
N GLY A 183 -6.00 1.12 -3.96
CA GLY A 183 -5.23 0.17 -3.16
C GLY A 183 -6.09 -0.82 -2.39
N LEU A 184 -7.10 -0.37 -1.65
CA LEU A 184 -7.98 -1.26 -0.88
C LEU A 184 -8.95 -2.04 -1.79
N ALA A 185 -9.38 -1.48 -2.91
CA ALA A 185 -10.16 -2.20 -3.91
C ALA A 185 -9.34 -3.36 -4.51
N TYR A 186 -8.05 -3.13 -4.81
CA TYR A 186 -7.11 -4.18 -5.22
C TYR A 186 -6.97 -5.25 -4.13
N VAL A 187 -6.73 -4.85 -2.88
CA VAL A 187 -6.61 -5.78 -1.76
C VAL A 187 -7.85 -6.68 -1.67
N LYS A 188 -9.05 -6.09 -1.68
CA LYS A 188 -10.30 -6.85 -1.64
C LYS A 188 -10.43 -7.84 -2.81
N LYS A 189 -10.10 -7.39 -4.02
CA LYS A 189 -10.14 -8.24 -5.23
C LYS A 189 -9.20 -9.44 -5.10
N ILE A 190 -7.92 -9.21 -4.76
CA ILE A 190 -6.94 -10.29 -4.60
C ILE A 190 -7.38 -11.28 -3.53
N VAL A 191 -7.76 -10.80 -2.37
CA VAL A 191 -8.21 -11.66 -1.27
C VAL A 191 -9.42 -12.50 -1.70
N THR A 192 -10.39 -11.89 -2.40
CA THR A 192 -11.57 -12.60 -2.93
C THR A 192 -11.19 -13.64 -3.99
N ASP A 193 -10.29 -13.31 -4.90
CA ASP A 193 -9.81 -14.24 -5.93
C ASP A 193 -9.07 -15.44 -5.32
N HIS A 194 -8.47 -15.28 -4.14
CA HIS A 194 -7.89 -16.36 -3.34
C HIS A 194 -8.91 -17.02 -2.38
N LYS A 195 -10.22 -16.85 -2.63
CA LYS A 195 -11.32 -17.41 -1.83
C LYS A 195 -11.31 -16.97 -0.35
N GLY A 196 -10.65 -15.85 -0.07
CA GLY A 196 -10.56 -15.24 1.24
C GLY A 196 -11.60 -14.15 1.46
N THR A 197 -11.55 -13.56 2.64
CA THR A 197 -12.34 -12.39 3.02
C THR A 197 -11.46 -11.34 3.69
N ILE A 198 -11.83 -10.08 3.56
CA ILE A 198 -11.20 -8.97 4.27
C ILE A 198 -12.25 -8.11 4.96
N ARG A 199 -11.95 -7.66 6.16
CA ARG A 199 -12.72 -6.65 6.90
C ARG A 199 -11.81 -5.61 7.53
N ALA A 200 -12.39 -4.47 7.88
CA ALA A 200 -11.71 -3.42 8.63
C ALA A 200 -12.46 -3.13 9.92
N GLU A 201 -11.72 -2.98 10.99
CA GLU A 201 -12.17 -2.51 12.30
C GLU A 201 -11.42 -1.20 12.54
N SER A 202 -12.12 -0.11 12.88
CA SER A 202 -11.47 1.18 13.03
C SER A 202 -12.27 2.09 13.94
N GLU A 203 -11.54 2.92 14.67
CA GLU A 203 -12.06 4.00 15.48
C GLU A 203 -11.26 5.28 15.20
N VAL A 204 -11.98 6.39 15.05
CA VAL A 204 -11.37 7.70 14.73
C VAL A 204 -10.43 8.12 15.86
N ASN A 205 -9.23 8.55 15.51
CA ASN A 205 -8.13 8.92 16.40
C ASN A 205 -7.58 7.78 17.28
N VAL A 206 -7.94 6.52 16.98
CA VAL A 206 -7.35 5.34 17.64
C VAL A 206 -6.53 4.54 16.64
N GLY A 207 -7.06 4.34 15.42
CA GLY A 207 -6.36 3.61 14.37
C GLY A 207 -7.26 2.68 13.58
N THR A 208 -6.62 1.85 12.73
CA THR A 208 -7.33 0.90 11.87
C THR A 208 -6.67 -0.48 11.94
N LYS A 209 -7.50 -1.52 11.97
CA LYS A 209 -7.09 -2.93 11.89
C LYS A 209 -7.77 -3.56 10.69
N PHE A 210 -6.97 -3.97 9.70
CA PHE A 210 -7.42 -4.80 8.59
C PHE A 210 -7.22 -6.26 8.94
N ILE A 211 -8.24 -7.09 8.73
CA ILE A 211 -8.21 -8.52 9.02
C ILE A 211 -8.54 -9.28 7.75
N ILE A 212 -7.61 -10.11 7.30
CA ILE A 212 -7.73 -11.00 6.16
C ILE A 212 -7.88 -12.43 6.65
N ALA A 213 -8.79 -13.20 6.06
CA ALA A 213 -8.91 -14.63 6.26
C ALA A 213 -8.69 -15.35 4.93
N LEU A 214 -7.73 -16.25 4.85
CA LEU A 214 -7.41 -17.04 3.67
C LEU A 214 -7.59 -18.53 3.97
N PRO A 215 -8.10 -19.34 3.02
CA PRO A 215 -8.19 -20.77 3.22
C PRO A 215 -6.80 -21.38 3.30
N LEU A 216 -6.57 -22.26 4.26
CA LEU A 216 -5.36 -23.08 4.34
C LEU A 216 -5.32 -24.08 3.19
N LEU A 217 -4.12 -24.51 2.83
CA LEU A 217 -3.95 -25.66 1.98
C LEU A 217 -4.50 -26.88 2.73
N LYS A 218 -5.56 -27.49 2.20
CA LYS A 218 -6.05 -28.76 2.79
C LYS A 218 -5.07 -29.87 2.43
N ASN A 219 -4.49 -30.46 3.46
CA ASN A 219 -3.77 -31.74 3.35
C ASN A 219 -4.72 -32.85 2.91
#